data_a12dd6775e77675942335e9ab10016a1
#
_entry.id   a12dd6775e77675942335e9ab10016a1
#
_cell.length_a   1.000
_cell.length_b   1.000
_cell.length_c   1.000
_cell.angle_alpha   90.00
_cell.angle_beta   90.00
_cell.angle_gamma   90.00
#
_symmetry.space_group_name_H-M   'P 1'
#
loop_
_entity.id
_entity.type
_entity.pdbx_description
1 polymer ?
#
loop_
_entity_poly.entity_id
_entity_poly.type
_entity_poly.pdbx_seq_one_letter_code
_entity_poly.pdbx_strand_id
1 'polypeptide(L)'
;MNKKLITLVIALAAMTAWAQEKQSKIGYVAMSNIDNYITIDTATVRVWYALNALDIKDESTYIDWQILEVGSHCNKYYSYFVWESDSLRTVDRRTNRSGNFSKKLLPRGRNGFGNWNELQYHVLIEENGKIRTYNRERLPQYEGYYDEPYPGQQWTLTQDTATVSGYHCQKATCSYHGRDFEAWFTTEVPMKFGPWKFGGLPGLIVRVYDTDHLYAFECTGVERVRRPMVRSKYARRKPPSSARPC
;
A
#
# COMPACT_ATOMS: atom_id res chain seq x y z
N MET A 1 -47.33 14.39 6.63
CA MET A 1 -45.85 14.32 6.68
C MET A 1 -45.33 15.74 6.95
N ASN A 2 -44.59 15.93 8.03
CA ASN A 2 -44.33 17.25 8.61
C ASN A 2 -43.30 18.01 7.72
N LYS A 3 -43.64 19.26 7.26
CA LYS A 3 -42.75 20.07 6.39
C LYS A 3 -41.32 20.18 6.92
N LYS A 4 -41.16 20.25 8.25
CA LYS A 4 -39.83 20.26 8.91
C LYS A 4 -39.04 18.99 8.72
N LEU A 5 -39.69 17.81 8.63
CA LEU A 5 -39.04 16.51 8.39
C LEU A 5 -38.50 16.41 6.96
N ILE A 6 -39.27 16.91 6.00
CA ILE A 6 -38.86 16.93 4.57
C ILE A 6 -37.66 17.86 4.37
N THR A 7 -37.66 19.03 5.02
CA THR A 7 -36.51 19.97 4.94
C THR A 7 -35.26 19.36 5.56
N LEU A 8 -35.38 18.61 6.67
CA LEU A 8 -34.24 17.95 7.31
C LEU A 8 -33.66 16.84 6.45
N VAL A 9 -34.51 16.04 5.80
CA VAL A 9 -34.05 14.94 4.91
C VAL A 9 -33.37 15.51 3.66
N ILE A 10 -33.91 16.59 3.08
CA ILE A 10 -33.27 17.26 1.92
C ILE A 10 -31.94 17.88 2.32
N ALA A 11 -31.81 18.47 3.51
CA ALA A 11 -30.56 19.03 4.00
C ALA A 11 -29.50 17.93 4.26
N LEU A 12 -29.91 16.78 4.83
CA LEU A 12 -29.01 15.62 5.01
C LEU A 12 -28.56 15.04 3.66
N ALA A 13 -29.46 14.90 2.70
CA ALA A 13 -29.12 14.42 1.36
C ALA A 13 -28.19 15.38 0.61
N ALA A 14 -28.40 16.69 0.77
CA ALA A 14 -27.52 17.71 0.20
C ALA A 14 -26.13 17.70 0.86
N MET A 15 -26.02 17.49 2.18
CA MET A 15 -24.74 17.37 2.87
C MET A 15 -23.98 16.10 2.46
N THR A 16 -24.67 14.97 2.28
CA THR A 16 -24.04 13.74 1.80
C THR A 16 -23.59 13.86 0.34
N ALA A 17 -24.39 14.47 -0.53
CA ALA A 17 -24.02 14.77 -1.91
C ALA A 17 -22.82 15.74 -1.99
N TRP A 18 -22.80 16.78 -1.13
CA TRP A 18 -21.69 17.74 -1.06
C TRP A 18 -20.40 17.10 -0.50
N ALA A 19 -20.53 16.18 0.47
CA ALA A 19 -19.40 15.40 0.98
C ALA A 19 -18.85 14.44 -0.08
N GLN A 20 -19.73 13.79 -0.87
CA GLN A 20 -19.32 12.95 -2.00
C GLN A 20 -18.67 13.76 -3.13
N GLU A 21 -19.19 14.95 -3.45
CA GLU A 21 -18.61 15.80 -4.48
C GLU A 21 -17.24 16.39 -4.06
N LYS A 22 -17.03 16.61 -2.76
CA LYS A 22 -15.73 17.05 -2.23
C LYS A 22 -14.69 15.92 -2.24
N GLN A 23 -15.12 14.67 -2.10
CA GLN A 23 -14.26 13.47 -2.24
C GLN A 23 -13.83 13.21 -3.69
N SER A 24 -14.62 13.61 -4.69
CA SER A 24 -14.33 13.40 -6.11
C SER A 24 -13.24 14.33 -6.69
N LYS A 25 -12.75 15.30 -5.93
CA LYS A 25 -11.70 16.26 -6.35
C LYS A 25 -10.30 15.92 -5.82
N ILE A 26 -10.02 14.66 -5.47
CA ILE A 26 -8.65 14.25 -5.19
C ILE A 26 -7.90 14.23 -6.52
N GLY A 27 -7.02 15.21 -6.67
CA GLY A 27 -6.33 15.47 -7.91
C GLY A 27 -5.43 14.33 -8.32
N TYR A 28 -5.22 14.21 -9.62
CA TYR A 28 -4.31 13.29 -10.27
C TYR A 28 -2.96 13.26 -9.55
N VAL A 29 -2.56 12.09 -9.07
CA VAL A 29 -1.18 11.88 -8.63
C VAL A 29 -0.29 11.98 -9.85
N ALA A 30 0.77 12.77 -9.76
CA ALA A 30 1.77 12.82 -10.79
C ALA A 30 2.41 11.45 -10.91
N MET A 31 2.24 10.81 -12.06
CA MET A 31 2.77 9.48 -12.30
C MET A 31 4.22 9.59 -12.70
N SER A 32 5.06 8.74 -12.09
CA SER A 32 6.48 8.69 -12.41
C SER A 32 6.68 8.07 -13.79
N ASN A 33 7.68 8.57 -14.51
CA ASN A 33 8.17 7.93 -15.70
C ASN A 33 9.13 6.81 -15.30
N ILE A 34 8.82 5.54 -15.61
CA ILE A 34 9.68 4.40 -15.24
C ILE A 34 11.04 4.42 -15.95
N ASP A 35 11.23 5.21 -17.01
CA ASP A 35 12.54 5.44 -17.63
C ASP A 35 13.53 6.12 -16.67
N ASN A 36 13.00 6.76 -15.64
CA ASN A 36 13.80 7.44 -14.61
C ASN A 36 14.09 6.53 -13.41
N TYR A 37 13.84 5.25 -13.53
CA TYR A 37 14.14 4.30 -12.46
C TYR A 37 15.54 3.73 -12.61
N ILE A 38 16.15 3.45 -11.48
CA ILE A 38 17.43 2.75 -11.37
C ILE A 38 17.22 1.43 -10.65
N THR A 39 17.97 0.41 -11.06
CA THR A 39 17.99 -0.87 -10.36
C THR A 39 18.78 -0.73 -9.06
N ILE A 40 18.20 -1.23 -7.96
CA ILE A 40 18.80 -1.20 -6.63
C ILE A 40 19.16 -2.59 -6.12
N ASP A 41 18.44 -3.63 -6.56
CA ASP A 41 18.70 -5.04 -6.22
C ASP A 41 18.00 -5.95 -7.23
N THR A 42 18.09 -7.27 -7.02
CA THR A 42 17.32 -8.28 -7.75
C THR A 42 16.38 -8.99 -6.78
N ALA A 43 15.07 -8.86 -7.03
CA ALA A 43 14.07 -9.59 -6.27
C ALA A 43 14.14 -11.09 -6.57
N THR A 44 14.15 -11.91 -5.52
CA THR A 44 14.12 -13.38 -5.57
C THR A 44 12.79 -13.97 -5.12
N VAL A 45 12.05 -13.21 -4.31
CA VAL A 45 10.71 -13.55 -3.84
C VAL A 45 9.81 -12.32 -3.98
N ARG A 46 8.56 -12.59 -4.30
CA ARG A 46 7.49 -11.61 -4.33
C ARG A 46 6.32 -12.13 -3.52
N VAL A 47 5.78 -11.27 -2.66
CA VAL A 47 4.58 -11.53 -1.88
C VAL A 47 3.52 -10.50 -2.26
N TRP A 48 2.33 -10.98 -2.55
CA TRP A 48 1.19 -10.17 -2.93
C TRP A 48 0.26 -9.99 -1.73
N TYR A 49 -0.20 -8.76 -1.50
CA TYR A 49 -1.12 -8.43 -0.42
C TYR A 49 -2.32 -7.65 -0.94
N ALA A 50 -3.52 -8.09 -0.58
CA ALA A 50 -4.73 -7.29 -0.72
C ALA A 50 -4.85 -6.33 0.47
N LEU A 51 -5.11 -5.05 0.20
CA LEU A 51 -5.43 -4.06 1.21
C LEU A 51 -6.95 -3.91 1.30
N ASN A 52 -7.51 -4.11 2.49
CA ASN A 52 -8.93 -3.92 2.81
C ASN A 52 -9.87 -4.58 1.78
N ALA A 53 -9.59 -5.83 1.42
CA ALA A 53 -10.46 -6.63 0.57
C ALA A 53 -11.81 -6.90 1.25
N LEU A 54 -12.92 -6.85 0.50
CA LEU A 54 -14.21 -7.35 0.95
C LEU A 54 -14.34 -8.86 0.71
N ASP A 55 -13.76 -9.32 -0.40
CA ASP A 55 -13.59 -10.74 -0.73
C ASP A 55 -12.15 -10.94 -1.21
N ILE A 56 -11.39 -11.76 -0.49
CA ILE A 56 -9.99 -12.05 -0.82
C ILE A 56 -9.82 -12.81 -2.14
N LYS A 57 -10.88 -13.40 -2.67
CA LYS A 57 -10.86 -14.11 -3.95
C LYS A 57 -11.19 -13.22 -5.15
N ASP A 58 -11.67 -12.00 -4.91
CA ASP A 58 -12.05 -11.03 -5.94
C ASP A 58 -11.23 -9.75 -5.82
N GLU A 59 -10.22 -9.59 -6.69
CA GLU A 59 -9.33 -8.43 -6.70
C GLU A 59 -10.07 -7.10 -6.93
N SER A 60 -11.26 -7.12 -7.52
CA SER A 60 -12.06 -5.91 -7.73
C SER A 60 -12.59 -5.33 -6.42
N THR A 61 -12.59 -6.12 -5.34
CA THR A 61 -13.03 -5.70 -4.00
C THR A 61 -11.91 -5.10 -3.16
N TYR A 62 -10.64 -5.18 -3.61
CA TYR A 62 -9.51 -4.61 -2.88
C TYR A 62 -9.51 -3.09 -2.97
N ILE A 63 -9.08 -2.41 -1.91
CA ILE A 63 -8.75 -0.98 -2.01
C ILE A 63 -7.47 -0.81 -2.82
N ASP A 64 -6.48 -1.69 -2.59
CA ASP A 64 -5.23 -1.73 -3.35
C ASP A 64 -4.68 -3.16 -3.39
N TRP A 65 -3.91 -3.46 -4.41
CA TRP A 65 -3.14 -4.68 -4.50
C TRP A 65 -1.66 -4.32 -4.39
N GLN A 66 -0.99 -4.85 -3.39
CA GLN A 66 0.34 -4.41 -3.00
C GLN A 66 1.35 -5.55 -3.10
N ILE A 67 2.60 -5.18 -3.35
CA ILE A 67 3.69 -6.12 -3.56
C ILE A 67 4.81 -5.84 -2.57
N LEU A 68 5.28 -6.90 -1.91
CA LEU A 68 6.58 -6.98 -1.25
C LEU A 68 7.54 -7.74 -2.16
N GLU A 69 8.59 -7.11 -2.64
CA GLU A 69 9.73 -7.73 -3.31
C GLU A 69 10.87 -7.89 -2.31
N VAL A 70 11.40 -9.11 -2.21
CA VAL A 70 12.51 -9.45 -1.32
C VAL A 70 13.75 -9.73 -2.16
N GLY A 71 14.80 -8.96 -1.92
CA GLY A 71 16.12 -9.10 -2.55
C GLY A 71 17.18 -9.61 -1.58
N SER A 72 18.44 -9.54 -2.02
CA SER A 72 19.58 -9.94 -1.20
C SER A 72 20.11 -8.83 -0.31
N HIS A 73 19.90 -7.58 -0.68
CA HIS A 73 20.40 -6.39 0.03
C HIS A 73 19.30 -5.49 0.55
N CYS A 74 18.16 -5.48 -0.13
CA CYS A 74 17.01 -4.68 0.29
C CYS A 74 15.68 -5.36 -0.04
N ASN A 75 14.62 -4.86 0.61
CA ASN A 75 13.24 -5.22 0.32
C ASN A 75 12.48 -3.99 -0.14
N LYS A 76 11.51 -4.18 -1.01
CA LYS A 76 10.70 -3.09 -1.54
C LYS A 76 9.22 -3.42 -1.45
N TYR A 77 8.43 -2.48 -0.93
CA TYR A 77 6.98 -2.58 -0.83
C TYR A 77 6.30 -1.43 -1.57
N TYR A 78 5.27 -1.72 -2.38
CA TYR A 78 4.61 -0.71 -3.21
C TYR A 78 3.25 -1.16 -3.73
N SER A 79 2.41 -0.22 -4.19
CA SER A 79 1.15 -0.50 -4.88
C SER A 79 1.40 -1.04 -6.29
N TYR A 80 0.81 -2.18 -6.59
CA TYR A 80 0.81 -2.73 -7.95
C TYR A 80 0.00 -1.86 -8.92
N PHE A 81 -1.16 -1.38 -8.50
CA PHE A 81 -2.00 -0.54 -9.35
C PHE A 81 -1.31 0.77 -9.76
N VAL A 82 -0.58 1.39 -8.82
CA VAL A 82 0.22 2.59 -9.12
C VAL A 82 1.35 2.25 -10.09
N TRP A 83 2.08 1.17 -9.84
CA TRP A 83 3.19 0.72 -10.70
C TRP A 83 2.71 0.37 -12.11
N GLU A 84 1.62 -0.37 -12.26
CA GLU A 84 1.03 -0.72 -13.55
C GLU A 84 0.63 0.54 -14.32
N SER A 85 -0.01 1.47 -13.65
CA SER A 85 -0.40 2.76 -14.19
C SER A 85 0.79 3.57 -14.72
N ASP A 86 1.88 3.67 -13.94
CA ASP A 86 3.13 4.33 -14.35
C ASP A 86 3.75 3.65 -15.58
N SER A 87 3.76 2.31 -15.57
CA SER A 87 4.31 1.51 -16.66
C SER A 87 3.56 1.75 -17.96
N LEU A 88 2.23 1.66 -17.93
CA LEU A 88 1.39 1.90 -19.09
C LEU A 88 1.56 3.32 -19.66
N ARG A 89 1.59 4.33 -18.79
CA ARG A 89 1.81 5.71 -19.22
C ARG A 89 3.18 5.95 -19.83
N THR A 90 4.20 5.28 -19.32
CA THR A 90 5.53 5.38 -19.90
C THR A 90 5.56 4.78 -21.30
N VAL A 91 4.91 3.62 -21.51
CA VAL A 91 4.78 3.00 -22.83
C VAL A 91 4.02 3.92 -23.80
N ASP A 92 2.90 4.52 -23.37
CA ASP A 92 2.13 5.44 -24.21
C ASP A 92 2.95 6.67 -24.63
N ARG A 93 3.74 7.24 -23.73
CA ARG A 93 4.67 8.35 -24.05
C ARG A 93 5.70 7.95 -25.11
N ARG A 94 6.34 6.77 -24.94
CA ARG A 94 7.33 6.27 -25.89
C ARG A 94 6.74 6.00 -27.28
N THR A 95 5.49 5.56 -27.34
CA THR A 95 4.81 5.20 -28.59
C THR A 95 4.01 6.35 -29.22
N ASN A 96 4.04 7.54 -28.59
CA ASN A 96 3.31 8.73 -29.03
C ASN A 96 1.79 8.51 -29.23
N ARG A 97 1.23 7.54 -28.51
CA ARG A 97 -0.20 7.18 -28.56
C ARG A 97 -1.04 7.94 -27.53
N SER A 98 -0.88 9.26 -27.49
CA SER A 98 -1.56 10.12 -26.50
C SER A 98 -3.07 10.26 -26.74
N GLY A 99 -3.84 9.21 -26.62
CA GLY A 99 -5.29 9.32 -26.78
C GLY A 99 -6.12 8.15 -26.27
N ASN A 100 -5.55 6.96 -26.14
CA ASN A 100 -6.26 5.76 -25.68
C ASN A 100 -6.00 5.40 -24.22
N PHE A 101 -5.30 6.27 -23.53
CA PHE A 101 -4.75 6.08 -22.23
C PHE A 101 -5.82 5.93 -21.12
N SER A 102 -6.85 6.77 -21.15
CA SER A 102 -7.83 6.88 -20.07
C SER A 102 -8.73 5.64 -19.91
N LYS A 103 -8.92 4.84 -20.96
CA LYS A 103 -9.80 3.66 -20.92
C LYS A 103 -9.15 2.41 -20.33
N LYS A 104 -7.81 2.26 -20.46
CA LYS A 104 -7.07 1.09 -19.92
C LYS A 104 -6.57 1.27 -18.49
N LEU A 105 -6.54 2.51 -18.03
CA LEU A 105 -6.09 2.88 -16.68
C LEU A 105 -7.25 3.17 -15.74
N LEU A 106 -8.43 2.73 -16.09
CA LEU A 106 -9.54 2.73 -15.14
C LEU A 106 -9.10 1.87 -13.95
N PRO A 107 -9.31 2.35 -12.74
CA PRO A 107 -8.79 1.72 -11.56
C PRO A 107 -9.33 0.32 -11.42
N ARG A 108 -8.44 -0.56 -11.14
CA ARG A 108 -8.76 -1.81 -10.49
C ARG A 108 -9.00 -1.50 -9.03
N GLY A 109 -9.90 -2.23 -8.42
CA GLY A 109 -10.22 -2.11 -7.03
C GLY A 109 -11.47 -1.26 -6.72
N ARG A 110 -11.96 -1.46 -5.53
CA ARG A 110 -13.28 -1.04 -5.06
C ARG A 110 -13.59 0.45 -5.15
N ASN A 111 -12.59 1.28 -5.01
CA ASN A 111 -12.78 2.72 -4.84
C ASN A 111 -12.55 3.53 -6.11
N GLY A 112 -12.22 2.91 -7.21
CA GLY A 112 -11.99 3.63 -8.44
C GLY A 112 -10.89 4.70 -8.35
N PHE A 113 -10.83 5.61 -9.32
CA PHE A 113 -9.83 6.69 -9.41
C PHE A 113 -9.90 7.73 -8.30
N GLY A 114 -10.97 7.78 -7.54
CA GLY A 114 -11.25 8.86 -6.59
C GLY A 114 -10.77 8.64 -5.17
N ASN A 115 -10.52 7.41 -4.78
CA ASN A 115 -10.28 7.04 -3.38
C ASN A 115 -8.92 6.37 -3.17
N TRP A 116 -7.87 6.98 -3.69
CA TRP A 116 -6.52 6.52 -3.44
C TRP A 116 -6.19 6.75 -1.96
N ASN A 117 -5.94 5.66 -1.28
CA ASN A 117 -5.46 5.69 0.10
C ASN A 117 -3.99 6.19 0.10
N GLU A 118 -3.55 6.90 1.13
CA GLU A 118 -2.17 7.39 1.23
C GLU A 118 -1.13 6.29 1.06
N LEU A 119 -1.42 5.07 1.51
CA LEU A 119 -0.55 3.90 1.37
C LEU A 119 -0.27 3.50 -0.10
N GLN A 120 -1.14 3.84 -1.02
CA GLN A 120 -0.97 3.54 -2.45
C GLN A 120 0.17 4.35 -3.09
N TYR A 121 0.50 5.50 -2.53
CA TYR A 121 1.50 6.40 -3.08
C TYR A 121 2.90 6.20 -2.52
N HIS A 122 3.03 5.35 -1.52
CA HIS A 122 4.30 5.12 -0.86
C HIS A 122 5.05 3.97 -1.52
N VAL A 123 6.34 4.18 -1.72
CA VAL A 123 7.29 3.11 -1.99
C VAL A 123 8.18 3.01 -0.77
N LEU A 124 8.19 1.84 -0.14
CA LEU A 124 8.99 1.55 1.03
C LEU A 124 10.18 0.69 0.63
N ILE A 125 11.36 1.06 1.06
CA ILE A 125 12.58 0.27 0.84
C ILE A 125 13.22 0.02 2.20
N GLU A 126 13.26 -1.25 2.61
CA GLU A 126 14.01 -1.67 3.79
C GLU A 126 15.44 -2.02 3.37
N GLU A 127 16.40 -1.44 4.05
CA GLU A 127 17.82 -1.69 3.86
C GLU A 127 18.55 -1.43 5.19
N ASN A 128 19.38 -2.38 5.62
CA ASN A 128 20.24 -2.25 6.80
C ASN A 128 19.47 -1.89 8.11
N GLY A 129 18.29 -2.49 8.32
CA GLY A 129 17.47 -2.26 9.51
C GLY A 129 16.81 -0.88 9.55
N LYS A 130 16.66 -0.25 8.39
CA LYS A 130 15.90 1.00 8.23
C LYS A 130 14.91 0.85 7.10
N ILE A 131 13.74 1.43 7.27
CA ILE A 131 12.77 1.56 6.20
C ILE A 131 12.80 2.98 5.67
N ARG A 132 13.00 3.12 4.39
CA ARG A 132 12.93 4.39 3.67
C ARG A 132 11.59 4.51 2.98
N THR A 133 10.80 5.48 3.40
CA THR A 133 9.50 5.80 2.80
C THR A 133 9.67 6.89 1.76
N TYR A 134 9.37 6.57 0.50
CA TYR A 134 9.30 7.53 -0.60
C TYR A 134 7.87 8.01 -0.75
N ASN A 135 7.64 9.28 -0.48
CA ASN A 135 6.35 9.91 -0.72
C ASN A 135 6.29 10.41 -2.16
N ARG A 136 5.22 10.02 -2.85
CA ARG A 136 4.92 10.53 -4.18
C ARG A 136 3.97 11.71 -4.02
N GLU A 137 4.48 12.90 -4.22
CA GLU A 137 3.65 14.10 -4.26
C GLU A 137 3.13 14.36 -5.68
N ARG A 138 2.09 15.20 -5.76
CA ARG A 138 1.43 15.56 -7.02
C ARG A 138 2.38 16.10 -8.09
N LEU A 139 3.49 16.69 -7.67
CA LEU A 139 4.51 17.25 -8.55
C LEU A 139 5.83 16.50 -8.33
N PRO A 140 6.47 15.94 -9.38
CA PRO A 140 7.69 15.15 -9.27
C PRO A 140 8.86 15.84 -8.56
N GLN A 141 8.92 17.17 -8.62
CA GLN A 141 9.94 17.95 -7.92
C GLN A 141 9.84 17.91 -6.39
N TYR A 142 8.71 17.44 -5.87
CA TYR A 142 8.47 17.32 -4.44
C TYR A 142 8.57 15.86 -3.96
N GLU A 143 8.96 14.91 -4.81
CA GLU A 143 9.27 13.56 -4.36
C GLU A 143 10.34 13.63 -3.27
N GLY A 144 9.98 13.14 -2.09
CA GLY A 144 10.86 13.13 -0.94
C GLY A 144 10.86 11.79 -0.25
N TYR A 145 11.82 11.57 0.63
CA TYR A 145 11.86 10.39 1.47
C TYR A 145 12.26 10.73 2.90
N TYR A 146 11.88 9.87 3.83
CA TYR A 146 12.34 9.87 5.21
C TYR A 146 12.68 8.44 5.64
N ASP A 147 13.52 8.31 6.65
CA ASP A 147 13.98 7.03 7.17
C ASP A 147 13.44 6.80 8.57
N GLU A 148 13.06 5.56 8.87
CA GLU A 148 12.59 5.07 10.17
C GLU A 148 13.32 3.77 10.53
N PRO A 149 13.44 3.42 11.83
CA PRO A 149 13.89 2.09 12.24
C PRO A 149 12.97 0.99 11.72
N TYR A 150 13.54 -0.18 11.40
CA TYR A 150 12.78 -1.36 10.97
C TYR A 150 13.33 -2.64 11.64
N PRO A 151 12.46 -3.55 12.12
CA PRO A 151 11.03 -3.36 12.34
C PRO A 151 10.77 -2.40 13.49
N GLY A 152 9.63 -1.67 13.41
CA GLY A 152 9.22 -0.73 14.47
C GLY A 152 8.31 -1.33 15.53
N GLN A 153 7.84 -2.58 15.34
CA GLN A 153 6.87 -3.24 16.21
C GLN A 153 7.54 -4.09 17.28
N GLN A 154 6.95 -4.06 18.48
CA GLN A 154 7.26 -4.99 19.57
C GLN A 154 6.11 -6.00 19.66
N TRP A 155 6.32 -7.20 19.13
CA TRP A 155 5.28 -8.22 19.05
C TRP A 155 5.20 -9.06 20.32
N THR A 156 3.98 -9.31 20.78
CA THR A 156 3.64 -10.32 21.78
C THR A 156 3.05 -11.53 21.06
N LEU A 157 3.73 -12.68 21.15
CA LEU A 157 3.25 -13.93 20.56
C LEU A 157 2.13 -14.50 21.43
N THR A 158 1.06 -15.02 20.80
CA THR A 158 0.00 -15.75 21.49
C THR A 158 0.07 -17.25 21.20
N GLN A 159 -0.75 -18.04 21.89
CA GLN A 159 -0.87 -19.48 21.60
C GLN A 159 -1.90 -19.77 20.50
N ASP A 160 -2.59 -18.74 20.00
CA ASP A 160 -3.62 -18.91 18.98
C ASP A 160 -2.97 -19.31 17.65
N THR A 161 -3.55 -20.30 16.99
CA THR A 161 -3.16 -20.76 15.67
C THR A 161 -4.36 -20.83 14.75
N ALA A 162 -4.16 -20.61 13.45
CA ALA A 162 -5.19 -20.73 12.42
C ALA A 162 -4.55 -21.02 11.06
N THR A 163 -5.35 -21.54 10.13
CA THR A 163 -4.95 -21.58 8.72
C THR A 163 -5.39 -20.28 8.05
N VAL A 164 -4.44 -19.50 7.55
CA VAL A 164 -4.66 -18.21 6.87
C VAL A 164 -4.01 -18.26 5.50
N SER A 165 -4.77 -17.98 4.44
CA SER A 165 -4.30 -18.01 3.04
C SER A 165 -3.55 -19.31 2.67
N GLY A 166 -3.98 -20.44 3.27
CA GLY A 166 -3.40 -21.77 3.04
C GLY A 166 -2.17 -22.12 3.88
N TYR A 167 -1.69 -21.21 4.74
CA TYR A 167 -0.55 -21.41 5.64
C TYR A 167 -1.00 -21.69 7.07
N HIS A 168 -0.28 -22.56 7.78
CA HIS A 168 -0.43 -22.68 9.22
C HIS A 168 0.24 -21.49 9.91
N CYS A 169 -0.55 -20.69 10.62
CA CYS A 169 -0.12 -19.42 11.21
C CYS A 169 -0.28 -19.41 12.72
N GLN A 170 0.59 -18.68 13.38
CA GLN A 170 0.47 -18.28 14.79
C GLN A 170 0.11 -16.80 14.85
N LYS A 171 -0.67 -16.41 15.88
CA LYS A 171 -1.05 -15.02 16.12
C LYS A 171 -0.01 -14.30 16.96
N ALA A 172 0.18 -13.02 16.64
CA ALA A 172 0.91 -12.05 17.43
C ALA A 172 0.16 -10.73 17.50
N THR A 173 0.38 -9.94 18.57
CA THR A 173 -0.25 -8.63 18.76
C THR A 173 0.80 -7.57 19.07
N CYS A 174 0.53 -6.33 18.71
CA CYS A 174 1.35 -5.19 19.12
C CYS A 174 0.54 -3.90 19.12
N SER A 175 1.00 -2.89 19.88
CA SER A 175 0.57 -1.50 19.71
C SER A 175 1.61 -0.77 18.88
N TYR A 176 1.19 -0.11 17.80
CA TYR A 176 2.07 0.59 16.88
C TYR A 176 1.41 1.86 16.35
N HIS A 177 2.07 3.01 16.49
CA HIS A 177 1.56 4.33 16.08
C HIS A 177 0.13 4.64 16.60
N GLY A 178 -0.16 4.29 17.85
CA GLY A 178 -1.44 4.57 18.50
C GLY A 178 -2.59 3.66 18.10
N ARG A 179 -2.29 2.52 17.44
CA ARG A 179 -3.26 1.47 17.10
C ARG A 179 -2.79 0.12 17.60
N ASP A 180 -3.74 -0.72 17.94
CA ASP A 180 -3.49 -2.12 18.28
C ASP A 180 -3.68 -2.97 17.01
N PHE A 181 -2.69 -3.85 16.77
CA PHE A 181 -2.66 -4.72 15.60
C PHE A 181 -2.63 -6.18 16.01
N GLU A 182 -3.31 -7.00 15.22
CA GLU A 182 -3.22 -8.45 15.23
C GLU A 182 -2.54 -8.91 13.94
N ALA A 183 -1.52 -9.77 14.06
CA ALA A 183 -0.82 -10.36 12.93
C ALA A 183 -0.89 -11.89 12.99
N TRP A 184 -1.03 -12.52 11.85
CA TRP A 184 -0.91 -13.95 11.62
C TRP A 184 0.32 -14.20 10.78
N PHE A 185 1.30 -14.92 11.31
CA PHE A 185 2.55 -15.21 10.63
C PHE A 185 2.79 -16.70 10.53
N THR A 186 3.54 -17.11 9.49
CA THR A 186 3.91 -18.50 9.27
C THR A 186 5.42 -18.70 9.21
N THR A 187 5.91 -19.76 9.85
CA THR A 187 7.31 -20.19 9.75
C THR A 187 7.59 -21.07 8.52
N GLU A 188 6.54 -21.52 7.78
CA GLU A 188 6.70 -22.25 6.52
C GLU A 188 7.41 -21.40 5.45
N VAL A 189 7.30 -20.09 5.57
CA VAL A 189 8.02 -19.12 4.75
C VAL A 189 8.99 -18.36 5.66
N PRO A 190 10.27 -18.74 5.75
CA PRO A 190 11.21 -18.23 6.75
C PRO A 190 11.74 -16.84 6.40
N MET A 191 10.85 -15.89 6.24
CA MET A 191 11.14 -14.48 5.95
C MET A 191 10.53 -13.59 7.04
N LYS A 192 11.35 -12.77 7.71
CA LYS A 192 10.92 -11.89 8.82
C LYS A 192 10.24 -10.61 8.33
N PHE A 193 9.48 -10.69 7.25
CA PHE A 193 8.88 -9.55 6.56
C PHE A 193 7.36 -9.66 6.52
N GLY A 194 6.71 -8.53 6.23
CA GLY A 194 5.27 -8.43 6.10
C GLY A 194 4.88 -7.26 5.19
N PRO A 195 3.58 -6.97 5.09
CA PRO A 195 3.09 -5.84 4.31
C PRO A 195 3.46 -4.52 4.98
N TRP A 196 3.51 -3.46 4.17
CA TRP A 196 3.79 -2.09 4.60
C TRP A 196 5.07 -2.01 5.44
N LYS A 197 4.98 -1.58 6.69
CA LYS A 197 6.11 -1.43 7.62
C LYS A 197 6.18 -2.57 8.64
N PHE A 198 5.32 -3.57 8.53
CA PHE A 198 5.28 -4.68 9.48
C PHE A 198 6.38 -5.70 9.21
N GLY A 199 7.00 -6.18 10.30
CA GLY A 199 8.04 -7.20 10.22
C GLY A 199 8.53 -7.63 11.60
N GLY A 200 9.62 -8.43 11.63
CA GLY A 200 10.28 -8.84 12.87
C GLY A 200 9.71 -10.09 13.54
N LEU A 201 8.60 -10.64 13.05
CA LEU A 201 8.13 -11.96 13.47
C LEU A 201 9.02 -13.07 12.89
N PRO A 202 9.06 -14.29 13.50
CA PRO A 202 9.97 -15.37 13.08
C PRO A 202 9.55 -16.07 11.76
N GLY A 203 8.73 -15.41 10.94
CA GLY A 203 8.24 -15.88 9.65
C GLY A 203 7.50 -14.79 8.90
N LEU A 204 6.97 -15.14 7.71
CA LEU A 204 6.20 -14.22 6.89
C LEU A 204 4.89 -13.83 7.57
N ILE A 205 4.61 -12.54 7.67
CA ILE A 205 3.29 -12.06 8.09
C ILE A 205 2.32 -12.23 6.92
N VAL A 206 1.38 -13.18 7.09
CA VAL A 206 0.39 -13.53 6.07
C VAL A 206 -0.83 -12.63 6.14
N ARG A 207 -1.24 -12.24 7.35
CA ARG A 207 -2.33 -11.29 7.56
C ARG A 207 -1.97 -10.37 8.73
N VAL A 208 -2.29 -9.09 8.60
CA VAL A 208 -2.23 -8.14 9.71
C VAL A 208 -3.32 -7.10 9.54
N TYR A 209 -3.98 -6.74 10.65
CA TYR A 209 -5.04 -5.73 10.67
C TYR A 209 -5.05 -5.00 12.02
N ASP A 210 -5.50 -3.75 12.00
CA ASP A 210 -5.80 -3.03 13.24
C ASP A 210 -7.15 -3.47 13.80
N THR A 211 -7.34 -3.35 15.13
CA THR A 211 -8.57 -3.81 15.83
C THR A 211 -9.83 -3.11 15.34
N ASP A 212 -9.71 -1.90 14.76
CA ASP A 212 -10.82 -1.16 14.15
C ASP A 212 -11.08 -1.55 12.69
N HIS A 213 -10.27 -2.46 12.13
CA HIS A 213 -10.34 -2.90 10.72
C HIS A 213 -10.28 -1.77 9.69
N LEU A 214 -9.58 -0.67 10.02
CA LEU A 214 -9.34 0.43 9.07
C LEU A 214 -8.22 0.09 8.09
N TYR A 215 -7.27 -0.75 8.53
CA TYR A 215 -6.17 -1.28 7.74
C TYR A 215 -6.09 -2.78 7.90
N ALA A 216 -6.40 -3.51 6.85
CA ALA A 216 -6.30 -4.96 6.82
C ALA A 216 -5.52 -5.39 5.58
N PHE A 217 -4.41 -6.09 5.81
CA PHE A 217 -3.55 -6.64 4.77
C PHE A 217 -3.64 -8.15 4.82
N GLU A 218 -3.89 -8.80 3.69
CA GLU A 218 -3.91 -10.25 3.60
C GLU A 218 -3.14 -10.73 2.37
N CYS A 219 -2.26 -11.72 2.58
CA CYS A 219 -1.47 -12.34 1.53
C CYS A 219 -2.37 -13.08 0.55
N THR A 220 -2.22 -12.78 -0.73
CA THR A 220 -2.93 -13.45 -1.83
C THR A 220 -2.01 -14.39 -2.60
N GLY A 221 -0.70 -14.32 -2.41
CA GLY A 221 0.24 -15.22 -3.05
C GLY A 221 1.69 -14.95 -2.71
N VAL A 222 2.51 -16.00 -2.83
CA VAL A 222 3.96 -15.94 -2.70
C VAL A 222 4.57 -16.62 -3.93
N GLU A 223 5.48 -15.94 -4.61
CA GLU A 223 6.13 -16.48 -5.80
C GLU A 223 7.66 -16.31 -5.77
N ARG A 224 8.38 -17.26 -6.33
CA ARG A 224 9.80 -17.10 -6.62
C ARG A 224 9.96 -16.37 -7.94
N VAL A 225 10.80 -15.34 -7.94
CA VAL A 225 11.03 -14.48 -9.11
C VAL A 225 12.52 -14.24 -9.31
N ARG A 226 12.89 -13.71 -10.48
CA ARG A 226 14.20 -13.12 -10.72
C ARG A 226 13.99 -11.88 -11.58
N ARG A 227 13.90 -10.73 -10.95
CA ARG A 227 13.62 -9.49 -11.65
C ARG A 227 14.30 -8.28 -10.99
N PRO A 228 14.67 -7.26 -11.76
CA PRO A 228 15.26 -6.07 -11.19
C PRO A 228 14.27 -5.36 -10.26
N MET A 229 14.73 -5.03 -9.07
CA MET A 229 14.05 -4.16 -8.12
C MET A 229 14.48 -2.73 -8.42
N VAL A 230 13.54 -1.84 -8.62
CA VAL A 230 13.84 -0.49 -9.13
C VAL A 230 13.23 0.59 -8.25
N ARG A 231 13.86 1.79 -8.23
CA ARG A 231 13.32 2.99 -7.60
C ARG A 231 13.52 4.23 -8.48
N SER A 232 12.78 5.30 -8.21
CA SER A 232 13.00 6.58 -8.85
C SER A 232 14.40 7.15 -8.51
N LYS A 233 15.10 7.67 -9.49
CA LYS A 233 16.42 8.34 -9.30
C LYS A 233 16.29 9.77 -8.74
N TYR A 234 15.09 10.35 -8.76
CA TYR A 234 14.89 11.78 -8.44
C TYR A 234 14.45 12.05 -7.00
N ALA A 235 14.13 11.02 -6.22
CA ALA A 235 13.71 11.24 -4.85
C ALA A 235 14.81 11.90 -4.00
N ARG A 236 14.49 13.03 -3.36
CA ARG A 236 15.39 13.80 -2.50
C ARG A 236 15.06 13.58 -1.04
N ARG A 237 16.07 13.62 -0.18
CA ARG A 237 15.84 13.56 1.27
C ARG A 237 15.08 14.82 1.71
N LYS A 238 13.89 14.65 2.28
CA LYS A 238 13.19 15.73 2.97
C LYS A 238 13.85 15.94 4.33
N PRO A 239 14.05 17.20 4.78
CA PRO A 239 14.36 17.43 6.18
C PRO A 239 13.21 16.81 7.01
N PRO A 240 13.50 16.27 8.22
CA PRO A 240 12.45 15.81 9.10
C PRO A 240 11.45 16.96 9.26
N SER A 241 10.24 16.77 8.79
CA SER A 241 9.16 17.70 9.10
C SER A 241 9.09 17.70 10.62
N SER A 242 9.25 18.87 11.23
CA SER A 242 8.92 19.05 12.63
C SER A 242 7.54 18.42 12.79
N ALA A 243 7.49 17.28 13.48
CA ALA A 243 6.28 16.51 13.68
C ALA A 243 5.22 17.47 14.19
N ARG A 244 4.18 17.71 13.41
CA ARG A 244 2.97 18.26 14.00
C ARG A 244 2.44 17.12 14.88
N PRO A 245 2.28 17.32 16.18
CA PRO A 245 1.64 16.33 17.01
C PRO A 245 0.23 16.11 16.46
N CYS A 246 -0.12 14.83 16.29
CA CYS A 246 -1.49 14.41 16.04
C CYS A 246 -2.40 14.79 17.20
#